data_ca4452256d0e57ababdc02c6f228f842
#
_entry.id   ca4452256d0e57ababdc02c6f228f842
#
_cell.length_a   1.000
_cell.length_b   1.000
_cell.length_c   1.000
_cell.angle_alpha   90.00
_cell.angle_beta   90.00
_cell.angle_gamma   90.00
#
_symmetry.space_group_name_H-M   'P 1'
#
loop_
_entity.id
_entity.type
_entity.pdbx_description
1 polymer ?
#
loop_
_entity_poly.entity_id
_entity_poly.type
_entity_poly.pdbx_seq_one_letter_code
_entity_poly.pdbx_strand_id
1 'polypeptide(L)'
;MFDAYFCGMLYPKIALARWVVAYCKAFGIHRVVLSPGSRNAPLLLGFSQDPFFSCLQVVDERSAGFIALGMAQVSRQPVALVCTSGSALANYYPAVLEAHYSHIPLLVLSADRPTYMWERADGQTIVQHNFFTPHIRYSATLPMDDDALPHWYRERVQHAIPEDPQETLSAQKKLLDQAFATLVQDGGPVHLNLPFEEPLYATQPTTETELVTGIQSHRSSEAPGTWELFVPDWQQSSQTMVLVGMDLSSQEHQSALAWLAEHPGVLVFTENTSNLHHRYAIDAIDQLIGPMELSTQSSVWMAELQPDLLITWGGPVVSKKIKQFLRTHPPKQHWHVGNTSAFDTYFCGVQTLPISPKILTKRLADVAGGSDSYTQLWRKRYGGIVQAAQAYRSKMAFSDFWVYHQFISTLNKPYTIHWANSSVIRYAQLI
;
A
#
# COMPACT_ATOMS: atom_id res chain seq x y z
N MET A 1 21.86 -38.78 -32.23
CA MET A 1 20.42 -38.77 -31.91
C MET A 1 20.35 -38.51 -30.39
N PHE A 2 20.34 -37.22 -30.00
CA PHE A 2 20.19 -36.85 -28.60
C PHE A 2 18.70 -36.59 -28.38
N ASP A 3 18.03 -37.52 -27.76
CA ASP A 3 16.67 -37.31 -27.22
C ASP A 3 16.75 -36.18 -26.19
N ALA A 4 16.25 -35.01 -26.53
CA ALA A 4 15.99 -33.95 -25.59
C ALA A 4 14.91 -34.50 -24.63
N TYR A 5 15.32 -34.95 -23.47
CA TYR A 5 14.41 -35.12 -22.34
C TYR A 5 13.76 -33.77 -22.06
N PHE A 6 12.54 -33.59 -22.54
CA PHE A 6 11.64 -32.58 -22.04
C PHE A 6 11.33 -32.99 -20.57
N CYS A 7 12.19 -32.59 -19.65
CA CYS A 7 11.90 -32.67 -18.24
C CYS A 7 10.82 -31.61 -17.98
N GLY A 8 9.56 -32.03 -18.02
CA GLY A 8 8.44 -31.16 -17.63
C GLY A 8 8.71 -30.59 -16.23
N MET A 9 8.37 -29.34 -16.01
CA MET A 9 8.51 -28.73 -14.69
C MET A 9 7.76 -29.56 -13.63
N LEU A 10 8.41 -29.81 -12.49
CA LEU A 10 7.81 -30.57 -11.39
C LEU A 10 7.06 -29.61 -10.47
N TYR A 11 5.75 -29.68 -10.50
CA TYR A 11 4.87 -28.93 -9.60
C TYR A 11 4.43 -29.77 -8.39
N PRO A 12 3.99 -29.14 -7.29
CA PRO A 12 3.44 -29.87 -6.16
C PRO A 12 2.23 -30.71 -6.57
N LYS A 13 2.10 -31.90 -6.00
CA LYS A 13 0.94 -32.77 -6.26
C LYS A 13 -0.36 -32.20 -5.71
N ILE A 14 -0.31 -31.36 -4.66
CA ILE A 14 -1.46 -30.69 -4.05
C ILE A 14 -2.03 -29.67 -5.03
N ALA A 15 -3.30 -29.85 -5.44
CA ALA A 15 -3.94 -29.05 -6.48
C ALA A 15 -4.12 -27.59 -6.04
N LEU A 16 -4.55 -27.36 -4.79
CA LEU A 16 -4.68 -26.01 -4.22
C LEU A 16 -3.39 -25.20 -4.32
N ALA A 17 -2.23 -25.80 -4.05
CA ALA A 17 -0.94 -25.12 -4.17
C ALA A 17 -0.64 -24.73 -5.63
N ARG A 18 -0.94 -25.62 -6.58
CA ARG A 18 -0.79 -25.33 -8.03
C ARG A 18 -1.68 -24.17 -8.45
N TRP A 19 -2.94 -24.14 -8.01
CA TRP A 19 -3.85 -23.04 -8.31
C TRP A 19 -3.33 -21.70 -7.81
N VAL A 20 -2.85 -21.62 -6.58
CA VAL A 20 -2.29 -20.38 -6.01
C VAL A 20 -1.09 -19.90 -6.83
N VAL A 21 -0.18 -20.81 -7.21
CA VAL A 21 0.98 -20.47 -8.06
C VAL A 21 0.53 -19.98 -9.44
N ALA A 22 -0.46 -20.65 -10.06
CA ALA A 22 -1.01 -20.26 -11.34
C ALA A 22 -1.66 -18.86 -11.31
N TYR A 23 -2.42 -18.56 -10.25
CA TYR A 23 -3.00 -17.22 -10.05
C TYR A 23 -1.92 -16.16 -9.90
N CYS A 24 -0.88 -16.39 -9.09
CA CYS A 24 0.24 -15.47 -8.97
C CYS A 24 0.88 -15.18 -10.35
N LYS A 25 1.07 -16.22 -11.17
CA LYS A 25 1.61 -16.08 -12.53
C LYS A 25 0.68 -15.29 -13.45
N ALA A 26 -0.61 -15.61 -13.46
CA ALA A 26 -1.62 -14.92 -14.29
C ALA A 26 -1.78 -13.44 -13.95
N PHE A 27 -1.64 -13.09 -12.66
CA PHE A 27 -1.71 -11.70 -12.20
C PHE A 27 -0.35 -10.97 -12.22
N GLY A 28 0.71 -11.59 -12.74
CA GLY A 28 2.03 -10.97 -12.90
C GLY A 28 2.79 -10.75 -11.59
N ILE A 29 2.52 -11.55 -10.57
CA ILE A 29 3.24 -11.49 -9.29
C ILE A 29 4.55 -12.24 -9.42
N HIS A 30 5.60 -11.56 -9.85
CA HIS A 30 6.91 -12.15 -10.11
C HIS A 30 7.75 -12.38 -8.84
N ARG A 31 7.59 -11.51 -7.82
CA ARG A 31 8.45 -11.54 -6.64
C ARG A 31 7.78 -12.30 -5.51
N VAL A 32 8.51 -13.26 -4.95
CA VAL A 32 8.02 -14.12 -3.86
C VAL A 32 9.08 -14.16 -2.76
N VAL A 33 8.69 -13.78 -1.54
CA VAL A 33 9.53 -13.92 -0.36
C VAL A 33 9.08 -15.16 0.41
N LEU A 34 10.00 -16.09 0.63
CA LEU A 34 9.73 -17.43 1.16
C LEU A 34 10.36 -17.58 2.54
N SER A 35 9.56 -17.77 3.58
CA SER A 35 10.04 -18.23 4.89
C SER A 35 9.82 -19.75 4.98
N PRO A 36 10.91 -20.56 5.01
CA PRO A 36 10.81 -22.00 4.85
C PRO A 36 10.24 -22.70 6.09
N GLY A 37 9.42 -23.71 5.84
CA GLY A 37 8.86 -24.62 6.83
C GLY A 37 8.27 -25.86 6.17
N SER A 38 7.94 -26.88 6.94
CA SER A 38 7.43 -28.15 6.37
C SER A 38 6.04 -27.97 5.77
N ARG A 39 5.14 -27.26 6.46
CA ARG A 39 3.74 -27.15 6.01
C ARG A 39 3.57 -26.36 4.71
N ASN A 40 4.43 -25.38 4.45
CA ASN A 40 4.38 -24.61 3.19
C ASN A 40 5.26 -25.20 2.08
N ALA A 41 5.81 -26.41 2.24
CA ALA A 41 6.60 -27.08 1.21
C ALA A 41 5.91 -27.12 -0.18
N PRO A 42 4.59 -27.37 -0.30
CA PRO A 42 3.93 -27.33 -1.60
C PRO A 42 4.05 -25.98 -2.31
N LEU A 43 3.95 -24.88 -1.58
CA LEU A 43 4.13 -23.53 -2.14
C LEU A 43 5.60 -23.26 -2.49
N LEU A 44 6.53 -23.65 -1.61
CA LEU A 44 7.97 -23.52 -1.86
C LEU A 44 8.37 -24.22 -3.15
N LEU A 45 7.91 -25.47 -3.35
CA LEU A 45 8.17 -26.24 -4.56
C LEU A 45 7.55 -25.58 -5.79
N GLY A 46 6.29 -25.16 -5.70
CA GLY A 46 5.59 -24.52 -6.81
C GLY A 46 6.25 -23.23 -7.29
N PHE A 47 6.64 -22.37 -6.37
CA PHE A 47 7.28 -21.09 -6.72
C PHE A 47 8.74 -21.27 -7.15
N SER A 48 9.52 -22.13 -6.48
CA SER A 48 10.95 -22.26 -6.77
C SER A 48 11.27 -23.02 -8.05
N GLN A 49 10.37 -23.87 -8.53
CA GLN A 49 10.56 -24.66 -9.75
C GLN A 49 10.14 -23.90 -11.03
N ASP A 50 9.33 -22.87 -10.92
CA ASP A 50 8.89 -22.10 -12.08
C ASP A 50 9.81 -20.86 -12.28
N PRO A 51 10.51 -20.76 -13.43
CA PRO A 51 11.45 -19.66 -13.72
C PRO A 51 10.75 -18.30 -13.88
N PHE A 52 9.43 -18.26 -13.92
CA PHE A 52 8.68 -17.00 -13.89
C PHE A 52 8.89 -16.23 -12.58
N PHE A 53 9.10 -16.92 -11.47
CA PHE A 53 9.20 -16.32 -10.16
C PHE A 53 10.63 -15.99 -9.75
N SER A 54 10.82 -14.80 -9.21
CA SER A 54 12.03 -14.41 -8.51
C SER A 54 11.83 -14.63 -7.01
N CYS A 55 12.33 -15.77 -6.52
CA CYS A 55 12.18 -16.19 -5.14
C CYS A 55 13.34 -15.70 -4.27
N LEU A 56 13.02 -15.05 -3.14
CA LEU A 56 13.98 -14.69 -2.09
C LEU A 56 13.67 -15.47 -0.82
N GLN A 57 14.60 -16.30 -0.38
CA GLN A 57 14.46 -17.03 0.87
C GLN A 57 14.92 -16.17 2.05
N VAL A 58 14.04 -16.00 3.06
CA VAL A 58 14.32 -15.27 4.30
C VAL A 58 13.79 -16.08 5.48
N VAL A 59 14.68 -16.53 6.34
CA VAL A 59 14.34 -17.47 7.43
C VAL A 59 13.52 -16.80 8.53
N ASP A 60 13.87 -15.58 8.94
CA ASP A 60 13.12 -14.81 9.94
C ASP A 60 11.90 -14.16 9.29
N GLU A 61 10.72 -14.55 9.71
CA GLU A 61 9.46 -14.12 9.10
C GLU A 61 9.21 -12.61 9.28
N ARG A 62 9.58 -12.02 10.39
CA ARG A 62 9.43 -10.58 10.60
C ARG A 62 10.28 -9.81 9.60
N SER A 63 11.52 -10.22 9.40
CA SER A 63 12.41 -9.64 8.39
C SER A 63 11.87 -9.86 6.98
N ALA A 64 11.36 -11.06 6.69
CA ALA A 64 10.72 -11.41 5.42
C ALA A 64 9.54 -10.47 5.11
N GLY A 65 8.68 -10.22 6.10
CA GLY A 65 7.54 -9.31 5.97
C GLY A 65 7.96 -7.91 5.55
N PHE A 66 8.95 -7.30 6.20
CA PHE A 66 9.44 -5.96 5.86
C PHE A 66 10.23 -5.92 4.54
N ILE A 67 10.94 -6.99 4.19
CA ILE A 67 11.60 -7.10 2.88
C ILE A 67 10.54 -7.13 1.76
N ALA A 68 9.51 -7.96 1.90
CA ALA A 68 8.41 -8.02 0.93
C ALA A 68 7.67 -6.68 0.82
N LEU A 69 7.42 -6.02 1.96
CA LEU A 69 6.83 -4.69 2.03
C LEU A 69 7.65 -3.68 1.22
N GLY A 70 8.97 -3.60 1.45
CA GLY A 70 9.86 -2.70 0.73
C GLY A 70 9.91 -3.00 -0.77
N MET A 71 9.94 -4.29 -1.15
CA MET A 71 9.88 -4.71 -2.56
C MET A 71 8.58 -4.25 -3.22
N ALA A 72 7.43 -4.46 -2.58
CA ALA A 72 6.13 -4.06 -3.10
C ALA A 72 6.01 -2.53 -3.19
N GLN A 73 6.47 -1.82 -2.17
CA GLN A 73 6.49 -0.37 -2.13
C GLN A 73 7.28 0.24 -3.28
N VAL A 74 8.52 -0.19 -3.49
CA VAL A 74 9.41 0.37 -4.53
C VAL A 74 8.95 -0.02 -5.93
N SER A 75 8.51 -1.26 -6.12
CA SER A 75 8.06 -1.73 -7.45
C SER A 75 6.66 -1.28 -7.83
N ARG A 76 5.83 -0.88 -6.86
CA ARG A 76 4.38 -0.64 -7.03
C ARG A 76 3.65 -1.85 -7.63
N GLN A 77 4.19 -3.04 -7.38
CA GLN A 77 3.62 -4.31 -7.85
C GLN A 77 3.39 -5.21 -6.64
N PRO A 78 2.38 -6.06 -6.68
CA PRO A 78 2.16 -7.06 -5.64
C PRO A 78 3.39 -7.96 -5.42
N VAL A 79 3.66 -8.27 -4.16
CA VAL A 79 4.69 -9.24 -3.75
C VAL A 79 4.04 -10.31 -2.91
N ALA A 80 4.30 -11.58 -3.24
CA ALA A 80 3.84 -12.71 -2.44
C ALA A 80 4.79 -12.96 -1.27
N LEU A 81 4.22 -13.22 -0.09
CA LEU A 81 4.91 -13.50 1.16
C LEU A 81 4.40 -14.82 1.72
N VAL A 82 5.26 -15.83 1.82
CA VAL A 82 4.88 -17.22 2.09
C VAL A 82 5.49 -17.71 3.39
N CYS A 83 4.66 -18.24 4.29
CA CYS A 83 5.12 -18.86 5.54
C CYS A 83 4.42 -20.18 5.84
N THR A 84 5.00 -20.91 6.79
CA THR A 84 4.39 -22.09 7.42
C THR A 84 3.30 -21.67 8.41
N SER A 85 2.68 -22.64 9.08
CA SER A 85 1.61 -22.42 10.06
C SER A 85 2.13 -21.87 11.40
N GLY A 86 1.21 -21.39 12.22
CA GLY A 86 1.48 -21.03 13.62
C GLY A 86 2.10 -19.64 13.77
N SER A 87 3.06 -19.52 14.68
CA SER A 87 3.71 -18.23 15.01
C SER A 87 4.43 -17.57 13.84
N ALA A 88 4.77 -18.30 12.78
CA ALA A 88 5.32 -17.76 11.54
C ALA A 88 4.41 -16.66 10.99
N LEU A 89 3.11 -16.92 10.86
CA LEU A 89 2.13 -15.94 10.40
C LEU A 89 2.06 -14.69 11.29
N ALA A 90 2.14 -14.89 12.62
CA ALA A 90 2.09 -13.78 13.57
C ALA A 90 3.24 -12.79 13.40
N ASN A 91 4.42 -13.25 12.98
CA ASN A 91 5.58 -12.40 12.74
C ASN A 91 5.42 -11.48 11.53
N TYR A 92 4.50 -11.75 10.61
CA TYR A 92 4.19 -10.86 9.48
C TYR A 92 3.33 -9.66 9.86
N TYR A 93 2.65 -9.70 11.02
CA TYR A 93 1.66 -8.70 11.38
C TYR A 93 2.17 -7.24 11.36
N PRO A 94 3.37 -6.91 11.86
CA PRO A 94 3.87 -5.53 11.79
C PRO A 94 4.00 -5.01 10.34
N ALA A 95 4.45 -5.85 9.40
CA ALA A 95 4.53 -5.48 7.99
C ALA A 95 3.16 -5.36 7.33
N VAL A 96 2.20 -6.23 7.71
CA VAL A 96 0.81 -6.17 7.23
C VAL A 96 0.12 -4.89 7.71
N LEU A 97 0.37 -4.45 8.96
CA LEU A 97 -0.14 -3.17 9.46
C LEU A 97 0.34 -2.00 8.60
N GLU A 98 1.63 -1.93 8.32
CA GLU A 98 2.20 -0.89 7.48
C GLU A 98 1.61 -0.96 6.06
N ALA A 99 1.51 -2.16 5.47
CA ALA A 99 0.91 -2.37 4.17
C ALA A 99 -0.55 -1.88 4.10
N HIS A 100 -1.32 -2.10 5.18
CA HIS A 100 -2.72 -1.69 5.26
C HIS A 100 -2.89 -0.16 5.21
N TYR A 101 -2.13 0.57 6.05
CA TYR A 101 -2.24 2.02 6.14
C TYR A 101 -1.54 2.77 5.00
N SER A 102 -0.52 2.15 4.40
CA SER A 102 0.24 2.71 3.28
C SER A 102 -0.22 2.21 1.90
N HIS A 103 -1.31 1.42 1.84
CA HIS A 103 -1.87 0.86 0.61
C HIS A 103 -0.83 0.11 -0.23
N ILE A 104 0.00 -0.72 0.42
CA ILE A 104 1.03 -1.50 -0.24
C ILE A 104 0.51 -2.91 -0.53
N PRO A 105 0.53 -3.38 -1.78
CA PRO A 105 -0.05 -4.66 -2.17
C PRO A 105 0.84 -5.84 -1.73
N LEU A 106 0.52 -6.44 -0.60
CA LEU A 106 1.11 -7.69 -0.12
C LEU A 106 0.13 -8.85 -0.25
N LEU A 107 0.54 -9.95 -0.86
CA LEU A 107 -0.19 -11.20 -0.87
C LEU A 107 0.42 -12.14 0.17
N VAL A 108 -0.21 -12.27 1.32
CA VAL A 108 0.22 -13.18 2.38
C VAL A 108 -0.40 -14.56 2.14
N LEU A 109 0.46 -15.56 1.98
CA LEU A 109 0.10 -16.97 1.77
C LEU A 109 0.59 -17.77 2.97
N SER A 110 -0.30 -18.10 3.89
CA SER A 110 0.03 -18.93 5.05
C SER A 110 -0.42 -20.37 4.83
N ALA A 111 0.50 -21.32 4.92
CA ALA A 111 0.13 -22.71 5.00
C ALA A 111 -0.47 -23.02 6.36
N ASP A 112 -1.43 -23.93 6.41
CA ASP A 112 -2.09 -24.34 7.66
C ASP A 112 -2.21 -25.87 7.75
N ARG A 113 -2.53 -26.33 8.94
CA ARG A 113 -2.95 -27.71 9.16
C ARG A 113 -4.32 -27.94 8.52
N PRO A 114 -4.64 -29.20 8.17
CA PRO A 114 -5.99 -29.58 7.79
C PRO A 114 -7.04 -29.08 8.78
N THR A 115 -8.18 -28.63 8.30
CA THR A 115 -9.23 -28.02 9.13
C THR A 115 -9.70 -28.90 10.28
N TYR A 116 -9.70 -30.23 10.08
CA TYR A 116 -10.07 -31.19 11.11
C TYR A 116 -9.07 -31.29 12.28
N MET A 117 -7.84 -30.77 12.09
CA MET A 117 -6.80 -30.73 13.13
C MET A 117 -6.81 -29.44 13.94
N TRP A 118 -7.63 -28.45 13.58
CA TRP A 118 -7.73 -27.21 14.31
C TRP A 118 -8.28 -27.42 15.71
N GLU A 119 -7.82 -26.62 16.66
CA GLU A 119 -8.23 -26.69 18.08
C GLU A 119 -7.97 -28.05 18.74
N ARG A 120 -7.06 -28.85 18.19
CA ARG A 120 -6.69 -30.20 18.70
C ARG A 120 -5.36 -30.21 19.43
N ALA A 121 -4.78 -29.02 19.69
CA ALA A 121 -3.46 -28.90 20.31
C ALA A 121 -2.32 -29.59 19.53
N ASP A 122 -2.48 -29.71 18.20
CA ASP A 122 -1.39 -30.19 17.35
C ASP A 122 -0.27 -29.15 17.23
N GLY A 123 0.96 -29.60 16.98
CA GLY A 123 2.13 -28.74 16.93
C GLY A 123 2.00 -27.60 15.92
N GLN A 124 2.32 -26.38 16.30
CA GLN A 124 2.26 -25.16 15.47
C GLN A 124 0.87 -24.87 14.87
N THR A 125 -0.21 -25.15 15.58
CA THR A 125 -1.57 -24.73 15.22
C THR A 125 -2.00 -23.53 16.02
N ILE A 126 -2.55 -22.54 15.32
CA ILE A 126 -3.24 -21.36 15.88
C ILE A 126 -4.47 -21.10 15.03
N VAL A 127 -5.35 -20.22 15.47
CA VAL A 127 -6.48 -19.75 14.64
C VAL A 127 -5.92 -18.79 13.59
N GLN A 128 -5.78 -19.24 12.33
CA GLN A 128 -5.26 -18.45 11.20
C GLN A 128 -6.38 -17.78 10.40
N HIS A 129 -7.61 -18.23 10.54
CA HIS A 129 -8.78 -17.64 9.91
C HIS A 129 -8.96 -16.18 10.38
N ASN A 130 -9.07 -15.24 9.44
CA ASN A 130 -9.21 -13.80 9.72
C ASN A 130 -8.13 -13.23 10.65
N PHE A 131 -6.93 -13.82 10.65
CA PHE A 131 -5.87 -13.51 11.60
C PHE A 131 -5.48 -12.03 11.65
N PHE A 132 -5.48 -11.34 10.52
CA PHE A 132 -5.07 -9.93 10.42
C PHE A 132 -6.22 -8.92 10.55
N THR A 133 -7.45 -9.38 10.78
CA THR A 133 -8.60 -8.47 10.93
C THR A 133 -8.41 -7.55 12.16
N PRO A 134 -8.67 -6.22 12.03
CA PRO A 134 -9.27 -5.53 10.88
C PRO A 134 -8.26 -4.95 9.87
N HIS A 135 -6.98 -5.27 9.94
CA HIS A 135 -5.90 -4.63 9.18
C HIS A 135 -5.57 -5.38 7.89
N ILE A 136 -6.59 -5.86 7.18
CA ILE A 136 -6.46 -6.61 5.93
C ILE A 136 -7.58 -6.18 4.98
N ARG A 137 -7.32 -6.14 3.67
CA ARG A 137 -8.36 -5.79 2.68
C ARG A 137 -9.27 -6.96 2.38
N TYR A 138 -8.67 -8.14 2.29
CA TYR A 138 -9.41 -9.38 2.11
C TYR A 138 -8.68 -10.52 2.81
N SER A 139 -9.44 -11.41 3.43
CA SER A 139 -8.92 -12.64 4.04
C SER A 139 -9.84 -13.81 3.73
N ALA A 140 -9.27 -14.92 3.33
CA ALA A 140 -10.01 -16.17 3.14
C ALA A 140 -9.19 -17.38 3.56
N THR A 141 -9.90 -18.36 4.10
CA THR A 141 -9.38 -19.74 4.23
C THR A 141 -9.93 -20.54 3.07
N LEU A 142 -9.05 -21.11 2.25
CA LEU A 142 -9.46 -21.90 1.11
C LEU A 142 -9.87 -23.31 1.55
N PRO A 143 -10.90 -23.89 0.93
CA PRO A 143 -11.22 -25.32 1.12
C PRO A 143 -10.02 -26.20 0.75
N MET A 144 -9.85 -27.29 1.48
CA MET A 144 -8.84 -28.31 1.15
C MET A 144 -9.26 -29.10 -0.08
N ASP A 145 -8.29 -29.72 -0.76
CA ASP A 145 -8.57 -30.70 -1.80
C ASP A 145 -9.24 -31.96 -1.16
N ASP A 146 -10.40 -32.35 -1.69
CA ASP A 146 -11.22 -33.41 -1.08
C ASP A 146 -10.57 -34.81 -1.15
N ASP A 147 -9.77 -35.05 -2.19
CA ASP A 147 -9.05 -36.30 -2.37
C ASP A 147 -7.85 -36.44 -1.41
N ALA A 148 -7.43 -35.37 -0.78
CA ALA A 148 -6.33 -35.38 0.19
C ALA A 148 -6.74 -35.85 1.59
N LEU A 149 -8.04 -35.89 1.92
CA LEU A 149 -8.50 -36.27 3.26
C LEU A 149 -8.20 -37.75 3.59
N PRO A 150 -7.64 -38.06 4.79
CA PRO A 150 -7.35 -39.40 5.19
C PRO A 150 -8.62 -40.29 5.26
N HIS A 151 -8.51 -41.57 4.84
CA HIS A 151 -9.64 -42.51 4.82
C HIS A 151 -10.33 -42.62 6.18
N TRP A 152 -9.56 -42.71 7.28
CA TRP A 152 -10.12 -42.80 8.64
C TRP A 152 -10.95 -41.58 9.05
N TYR A 153 -10.63 -40.40 8.49
CA TYR A 153 -11.39 -39.17 8.75
C TYR A 153 -12.66 -39.13 7.90
N ARG A 154 -12.57 -39.53 6.63
CA ARG A 154 -13.72 -39.60 5.73
C ARG A 154 -14.82 -40.52 6.28
N GLU A 155 -14.44 -41.70 6.87
CA GLU A 155 -15.39 -42.62 7.48
C GLU A 155 -16.14 -42.01 8.68
N ARG A 156 -15.51 -41.05 9.40
CA ARG A 156 -16.11 -40.43 10.59
C ARG A 156 -16.98 -39.21 10.28
N VAL A 157 -16.74 -38.53 9.15
CA VAL A 157 -17.37 -37.25 8.80
C VAL A 157 -18.17 -37.31 7.49
N GLN A 158 -18.71 -38.48 7.16
CA GLN A 158 -19.38 -38.77 5.89
C GLN A 158 -20.38 -37.72 5.37
N HIS A 159 -20.93 -36.90 6.25
CA HIS A 159 -21.94 -35.86 5.89
C HIS A 159 -21.36 -34.44 5.76
N ALA A 160 -20.07 -34.23 5.99
CA ALA A 160 -19.45 -32.89 5.99
C ALA A 160 -18.47 -32.66 4.82
N ILE A 161 -18.30 -33.65 3.95
CA ILE A 161 -17.42 -33.57 2.78
C ILE A 161 -18.31 -33.36 1.56
N PRO A 162 -18.01 -32.34 0.68
CA PRO A 162 -18.71 -32.21 -0.59
C PRO A 162 -18.67 -33.53 -1.38
N GLU A 163 -19.80 -33.92 -1.94
CA GLU A 163 -19.87 -35.17 -2.74
C GLU A 163 -19.17 -34.99 -4.11
N ASP A 164 -19.09 -33.76 -4.60
CA ASP A 164 -18.48 -33.41 -5.90
C ASP A 164 -17.19 -32.60 -5.73
N PRO A 165 -16.01 -33.13 -6.12
CA PRO A 165 -14.76 -32.36 -6.14
C PRO A 165 -14.81 -31.07 -6.97
N GLN A 166 -15.76 -30.96 -7.92
CA GLN A 166 -15.96 -29.74 -8.70
C GLN A 166 -16.51 -28.58 -7.85
N GLU A 167 -17.26 -28.87 -6.81
CA GLU A 167 -17.76 -27.84 -5.87
C GLU A 167 -16.61 -27.21 -5.09
N THR A 168 -15.69 -28.04 -4.58
CA THR A 168 -14.49 -27.55 -3.89
C THR A 168 -13.62 -26.69 -4.81
N LEU A 169 -13.37 -27.14 -6.02
CA LEU A 169 -12.61 -26.37 -7.01
C LEU A 169 -13.29 -25.04 -7.36
N SER A 170 -14.61 -25.06 -7.54
CA SER A 170 -15.39 -23.85 -7.82
C SER A 170 -15.30 -22.84 -6.66
N ALA A 171 -15.41 -23.32 -5.42
CA ALA A 171 -15.27 -22.50 -4.22
C ALA A 171 -13.85 -21.92 -4.09
N GLN A 172 -12.80 -22.74 -4.32
CA GLN A 172 -11.41 -22.27 -4.33
C GLN A 172 -11.20 -21.17 -5.36
N LYS A 173 -11.63 -21.36 -6.60
CA LYS A 173 -11.51 -20.37 -7.68
C LYS A 173 -12.22 -19.05 -7.34
N LYS A 174 -13.45 -19.11 -6.83
CA LYS A 174 -14.20 -17.92 -6.42
C LYS A 174 -13.46 -17.09 -5.36
N LEU A 175 -12.89 -17.75 -4.35
CA LEU A 175 -12.13 -17.06 -3.29
C LEU A 175 -10.81 -16.48 -3.82
N LEU A 176 -10.12 -17.21 -4.72
CA LEU A 176 -8.92 -16.72 -5.40
C LEU A 176 -9.23 -15.51 -6.28
N ASP A 177 -10.27 -15.58 -7.11
CA ASP A 177 -10.68 -14.45 -7.98
C ASP A 177 -10.94 -13.20 -7.15
N GLN A 178 -11.67 -13.33 -6.03
CA GLN A 178 -11.95 -12.21 -5.14
C GLN A 178 -10.69 -11.66 -4.47
N ALA A 179 -9.79 -12.53 -3.99
CA ALA A 179 -8.54 -12.14 -3.35
C ALA A 179 -7.63 -11.36 -4.30
N PHE A 180 -7.42 -11.89 -5.50
CA PHE A 180 -6.54 -11.26 -6.49
C PHE A 180 -7.15 -9.99 -7.10
N ALA A 181 -8.47 -9.95 -7.29
CA ALA A 181 -9.16 -8.71 -7.68
C ALA A 181 -8.98 -7.62 -6.63
N THR A 182 -9.20 -7.92 -5.34
CA THR A 182 -9.00 -6.98 -4.23
C THR A 182 -7.54 -6.51 -4.15
N LEU A 183 -6.57 -7.43 -4.29
CA LEU A 183 -5.15 -7.09 -4.25
C LEU A 183 -4.75 -6.05 -5.30
N VAL A 184 -5.30 -6.19 -6.52
CA VAL A 184 -4.97 -5.29 -7.65
C VAL A 184 -5.76 -3.98 -7.58
N GLN A 185 -7.03 -4.02 -7.14
CA GLN A 185 -7.92 -2.86 -7.13
C GLN A 185 -7.69 -1.96 -5.91
N ASP A 186 -7.59 -2.55 -4.72
CA ASP A 186 -7.53 -1.79 -3.46
C ASP A 186 -6.09 -1.45 -3.04
N GLY A 187 -5.09 -2.09 -3.66
CA GLY A 187 -3.67 -1.80 -3.40
C GLY A 187 -3.23 -2.04 -1.96
N GLY A 188 -3.86 -2.95 -1.24
CA GLY A 188 -3.54 -3.24 0.17
C GLY A 188 -3.27 -4.73 0.41
N PRO A 189 -2.96 -5.13 1.65
CA PRO A 189 -2.62 -6.52 1.95
C PRO A 189 -3.84 -7.43 1.87
N VAL A 190 -3.62 -8.62 1.29
CA VAL A 190 -4.57 -9.73 1.18
C VAL A 190 -3.97 -10.97 1.82
N HIS A 191 -4.78 -11.75 2.53
CA HIS A 191 -4.35 -12.98 3.19
C HIS A 191 -5.16 -14.18 2.70
N LEU A 192 -4.44 -15.21 2.27
CA LEU A 192 -5.00 -16.53 1.96
C LEU A 192 -4.41 -17.56 2.91
N ASN A 193 -5.26 -18.18 3.71
CA ASN A 193 -4.93 -19.30 4.56
C ASN A 193 -5.17 -20.60 3.79
N LEU A 194 -4.15 -21.45 3.70
CA LEU A 194 -4.06 -22.59 2.80
C LEU A 194 -3.85 -23.88 3.59
N PRO A 195 -4.92 -24.58 3.99
CA PRO A 195 -4.81 -25.87 4.65
C PRO A 195 -4.27 -26.92 3.69
N PHE A 196 -3.20 -27.62 4.07
CA PHE A 196 -2.60 -28.70 3.31
C PHE A 196 -2.56 -30.00 4.09
N GLU A 197 -2.92 -31.11 3.41
CA GLU A 197 -2.75 -32.45 3.92
C GLU A 197 -1.45 -33.10 3.40
N GLU A 198 -0.94 -34.05 4.14
CA GLU A 198 0.23 -34.84 3.72
C GLU A 198 -0.13 -35.83 2.58
N PRO A 199 0.81 -36.14 1.70
CA PRO A 199 2.25 -35.83 1.71
C PRO A 199 2.56 -34.47 1.09
N LEU A 200 3.31 -33.62 1.81
CA LEU A 200 3.60 -32.22 1.43
C LEU A 200 4.66 -32.07 0.33
N TYR A 201 5.54 -33.04 0.19
CA TYR A 201 6.71 -32.96 -0.72
C TYR A 201 6.49 -33.68 -2.05
N ALA A 202 5.31 -34.25 -2.27
CA ALA A 202 5.02 -34.99 -3.49
C ALA A 202 4.89 -33.99 -4.67
N THR A 203 5.56 -34.33 -5.79
CA THR A 203 5.54 -33.56 -7.03
C THR A 203 5.02 -34.39 -8.19
N GLN A 204 4.56 -33.73 -9.23
CA GLN A 204 4.16 -34.32 -10.49
C GLN A 204 4.58 -33.44 -11.68
N PRO A 205 4.88 -34.04 -12.86
CA PRO A 205 5.03 -33.28 -14.07
C PRO A 205 3.71 -32.55 -14.41
N THR A 206 3.78 -31.27 -14.73
CA THR A 206 2.60 -30.49 -15.12
C THR A 206 2.92 -29.67 -16.37
N THR A 207 2.00 -29.62 -17.31
CA THR A 207 2.09 -28.75 -18.48
C THR A 207 1.48 -27.39 -18.15
N GLU A 208 2.11 -26.29 -18.59
CA GLU A 208 1.64 -24.91 -18.33
C GLU A 208 0.19 -24.66 -18.77
N THR A 209 -0.27 -25.35 -19.79
CA THR A 209 -1.60 -25.14 -20.40
C THR A 209 -2.76 -25.51 -19.48
N GLU A 210 -2.55 -26.37 -18.50
CA GLU A 210 -3.63 -26.82 -17.59
C GLU A 210 -3.95 -25.81 -16.48
N LEU A 211 -3.06 -24.84 -16.24
CA LEU A 211 -3.12 -23.98 -15.06
C LEU A 211 -3.72 -22.58 -15.29
N VAL A 212 -3.81 -22.08 -16.54
CA VAL A 212 -4.05 -20.66 -16.82
C VAL A 212 -5.37 -20.36 -17.57
N THR A 213 -6.12 -21.36 -18.00
CA THR A 213 -7.37 -21.13 -18.74
C THR A 213 -8.48 -20.59 -17.84
N GLY A 214 -8.89 -19.34 -18.09
CA GLY A 214 -10.08 -18.75 -17.49
C GLY A 214 -9.83 -17.71 -16.37
N ILE A 215 -8.57 -17.40 -16.05
CA ILE A 215 -8.26 -16.35 -15.08
C ILE A 215 -8.30 -14.98 -15.79
N GLN A 216 -9.22 -14.11 -15.40
CA GLN A 216 -9.35 -12.76 -15.96
C GLN A 216 -8.90 -11.71 -14.93
N SER A 217 -7.91 -10.90 -15.31
CA SER A 217 -7.55 -9.72 -14.53
C SER A 217 -8.45 -8.55 -14.92
N HIS A 218 -9.37 -8.16 -14.05
CA HIS A 218 -10.16 -6.95 -14.24
C HIS A 218 -9.47 -5.78 -13.54
N ARG A 219 -9.08 -4.75 -14.31
CA ARG A 219 -8.77 -3.43 -13.75
C ARG A 219 -10.07 -2.66 -13.62
N SER A 220 -10.33 -2.08 -12.46
CA SER A 220 -11.52 -1.24 -12.27
C SER A 220 -11.49 -0.06 -13.22
N SER A 221 -12.62 0.18 -13.88
CA SER A 221 -12.87 1.44 -14.58
C SER A 221 -13.30 2.51 -13.56
N GLU A 222 -13.01 3.76 -13.89
CA GLU A 222 -13.48 4.94 -13.14
C GLU A 222 -14.99 4.83 -12.83
N ALA A 223 -15.39 5.16 -11.60
CA ALA A 223 -16.82 5.22 -11.25
C ALA A 223 -17.49 6.34 -12.07
N PRO A 224 -18.56 6.03 -12.84
CA PRO A 224 -19.24 7.04 -13.62
C PRO A 224 -19.78 8.18 -12.75
N GLY A 225 -19.62 9.42 -13.20
CA GLY A 225 -20.23 10.58 -12.55
C GLY A 225 -19.36 11.26 -11.46
N THR A 226 -18.25 10.66 -11.02
CA THR A 226 -17.42 11.27 -9.94
C THR A 226 -16.76 12.57 -10.39
N TRP A 227 -16.35 12.66 -11.64
CA TRP A 227 -15.74 13.87 -12.21
C TRP A 227 -16.73 15.04 -12.26
N GLU A 228 -17.97 14.78 -12.62
CA GLU A 228 -19.05 15.76 -12.70
C GLU A 228 -19.40 16.35 -11.33
N LEU A 229 -19.19 15.60 -10.26
CA LEU A 229 -19.35 16.10 -8.89
C LEU A 229 -18.16 16.97 -8.45
N PHE A 230 -16.93 16.64 -8.90
CA PHE A 230 -15.72 17.38 -8.54
C PHE A 230 -15.61 18.76 -9.22
N VAL A 231 -16.01 18.87 -10.48
CA VAL A 231 -15.83 20.10 -11.28
C VAL A 231 -16.50 21.33 -10.66
N PRO A 232 -17.74 21.30 -10.15
CA PRO A 232 -18.35 22.43 -9.47
C PRO A 232 -17.57 22.88 -8.24
N ASP A 233 -17.05 21.96 -7.42
CA ASP A 233 -16.25 22.28 -6.24
C ASP A 233 -14.97 23.00 -6.62
N TRP A 234 -14.31 22.57 -7.70
CA TRP A 234 -13.12 23.22 -8.25
C TRP A 234 -13.42 24.65 -8.75
N GLN A 235 -14.50 24.81 -9.54
CA GLN A 235 -14.84 26.08 -10.14
C GLN A 235 -15.32 27.13 -9.13
N GLN A 236 -15.98 26.71 -8.05
CA GLN A 236 -16.50 27.59 -7.01
C GLN A 236 -15.48 27.91 -5.92
N SER A 237 -14.36 27.17 -5.87
CA SER A 237 -13.33 27.38 -4.87
C SER A 237 -12.51 28.64 -5.16
N SER A 238 -12.44 29.53 -4.17
CA SER A 238 -11.53 30.68 -4.17
C SER A 238 -10.21 30.41 -3.44
N GLN A 239 -10.17 29.36 -2.63
CA GLN A 239 -9.05 28.94 -1.78
C GLN A 239 -8.83 27.45 -1.90
N THR A 240 -8.17 27.02 -2.99
CA THR A 240 -7.82 25.61 -3.19
C THR A 240 -6.48 25.28 -2.58
N MET A 241 -6.47 24.28 -1.70
CA MET A 241 -5.26 23.70 -1.09
C MET A 241 -5.03 22.29 -1.61
N VAL A 242 -3.81 22.01 -2.04
CA VAL A 242 -3.34 20.65 -2.34
C VAL A 242 -2.37 20.24 -1.26
N LEU A 243 -2.59 19.07 -0.65
CA LEU A 243 -1.72 18.50 0.37
C LEU A 243 -1.31 17.10 -0.05
N VAL A 244 0.00 16.94 -0.29
CA VAL A 244 0.57 15.66 -0.72
C VAL A 244 1.19 14.93 0.47
N GLY A 245 0.64 13.75 0.77
CA GLY A 245 1.18 12.88 1.80
C GLY A 245 2.34 12.02 1.29
N MET A 246 2.62 10.92 2.01
CA MET A 246 3.68 9.98 1.63
C MET A 246 3.48 9.47 0.21
N ASP A 247 4.51 9.59 -0.64
CA ASP A 247 4.48 9.11 -2.02
C ASP A 247 5.84 8.52 -2.41
N LEU A 248 5.80 7.61 -3.36
CA LEU A 248 6.97 7.16 -4.10
C LEU A 248 7.00 7.96 -5.39
N SER A 249 7.71 9.07 -5.41
CA SER A 249 7.70 9.99 -6.54
C SER A 249 7.84 9.27 -7.88
N SER A 250 6.96 9.63 -8.81
CA SER A 250 7.07 9.25 -10.22
C SER A 250 7.18 10.51 -11.06
N GLN A 251 7.70 10.38 -12.29
CA GLN A 251 7.74 11.49 -13.24
C GLN A 251 6.33 12.07 -13.48
N GLU A 252 5.30 11.22 -13.44
CA GLU A 252 3.91 11.65 -13.59
C GLU A 252 3.41 12.47 -12.42
N HIS A 253 3.70 12.05 -11.18
CA HIS A 253 3.34 12.77 -9.97
C HIS A 253 4.11 14.09 -9.86
N GLN A 254 5.40 14.09 -10.21
CA GLN A 254 6.20 15.32 -10.25
C GLN A 254 5.66 16.33 -11.27
N SER A 255 5.24 15.86 -12.44
CA SER A 255 4.64 16.73 -13.47
C SER A 255 3.28 17.28 -13.03
N ALA A 256 2.46 16.46 -12.37
CA ALA A 256 1.18 16.91 -11.82
C ALA A 256 1.37 17.94 -10.69
N LEU A 257 2.33 17.70 -9.79
CA LEU A 257 2.68 18.67 -8.74
C LEU A 257 3.12 20.01 -9.35
N ALA A 258 4.01 19.98 -10.35
CA ALA A 258 4.50 21.19 -10.99
C ALA A 258 3.36 21.99 -11.61
N TRP A 259 2.46 21.35 -12.35
CA TRP A 259 1.29 22.01 -12.94
C TRP A 259 0.40 22.68 -11.87
N LEU A 260 0.08 21.95 -10.79
CA LEU A 260 -0.74 22.46 -9.68
C LEU A 260 -0.03 23.59 -8.93
N ALA A 261 1.28 23.47 -8.68
CA ALA A 261 2.05 24.49 -7.99
C ALA A 261 2.23 25.76 -8.83
N GLU A 262 2.16 25.67 -10.16
CA GLU A 262 2.20 26.83 -11.06
C GLU A 262 0.81 27.42 -11.32
N HIS A 263 -0.26 26.68 -11.02
CA HIS A 263 -1.62 27.18 -11.18
C HIS A 263 -1.89 28.34 -10.20
N PRO A 264 -2.40 29.49 -10.67
CA PRO A 264 -2.51 30.71 -9.86
C PRO A 264 -3.45 30.55 -8.65
N GLY A 265 -4.51 29.74 -8.76
CA GLY A 265 -5.50 29.55 -7.69
C GLY A 265 -5.20 28.42 -6.70
N VAL A 266 -4.02 27.77 -6.78
CA VAL A 266 -3.73 26.56 -6.01
C VAL A 266 -2.53 26.71 -5.09
N LEU A 267 -2.74 26.55 -3.79
CA LEU A 267 -1.67 26.50 -2.80
C LEU A 267 -1.28 25.05 -2.51
N VAL A 268 -0.04 24.70 -2.81
CA VAL A 268 0.45 23.33 -2.70
C VAL A 268 1.32 23.15 -1.47
N PHE A 269 1.03 22.11 -0.69
CA PHE A 269 1.84 21.64 0.44
C PHE A 269 2.40 20.26 0.15
N THR A 270 3.69 20.10 0.44
CA THR A 270 4.40 18.80 0.34
C THR A 270 5.14 18.50 1.63
N GLU A 271 5.49 17.25 1.84
CA GLU A 271 6.39 16.82 2.91
C GLU A 271 7.59 16.09 2.30
N ASN A 272 8.69 15.93 3.05
CA ASN A 272 9.84 15.15 2.60
C ASN A 272 9.47 13.71 2.24
N THR A 273 8.46 13.15 2.93
CA THR A 273 7.91 11.81 2.66
C THR A 273 7.13 11.72 1.34
N SER A 274 6.74 12.84 0.75
CA SER A 274 6.12 12.83 -0.59
C SER A 274 7.13 12.59 -1.71
N ASN A 275 8.41 12.84 -1.46
CA ASN A 275 9.49 12.81 -2.47
C ASN A 275 9.22 13.68 -3.71
N LEU A 276 8.38 14.71 -3.56
CA LEU A 276 7.96 15.63 -4.61
C LEU A 276 8.33 17.06 -4.21
N HIS A 277 8.99 17.78 -5.10
CA HIS A 277 9.51 19.12 -4.82
C HIS A 277 9.18 20.09 -5.94
N HIS A 278 8.77 21.29 -5.56
CA HIS A 278 8.60 22.39 -6.50
C HIS A 278 8.83 23.74 -5.81
N ARG A 279 9.44 24.71 -6.52
CA ARG A 279 9.79 26.03 -5.96
C ARG A 279 8.61 26.84 -5.41
N TYR A 280 7.40 26.55 -5.85
CA TYR A 280 6.17 27.20 -5.38
C TYR A 280 5.36 26.35 -4.40
N ALA A 281 5.80 25.14 -4.09
CA ALA A 281 5.21 24.32 -3.04
C ALA A 281 5.76 24.77 -1.66
N ILE A 282 4.92 24.67 -0.65
CA ILE A 282 5.30 24.84 0.75
C ILE A 282 5.72 23.48 1.28
N ASP A 283 7.00 23.27 1.48
CA ASP A 283 7.59 21.99 1.91
C ASP A 283 7.91 21.95 3.42
N ALA A 284 8.09 23.09 4.06
CA ALA A 284 8.30 23.19 5.50
C ALA A 284 6.99 23.61 6.22
N ILE A 285 5.98 22.77 6.19
CA ILE A 285 4.61 23.04 6.71
C ILE A 285 4.64 23.54 8.16
N ASP A 286 5.39 22.85 9.02
CA ASP A 286 5.45 23.18 10.45
C ASP A 286 6.18 24.51 10.71
N GLN A 287 7.07 24.95 9.82
CA GLN A 287 7.67 26.29 9.88
C GLN A 287 6.66 27.39 9.56
N LEU A 288 5.69 27.12 8.68
CA LEU A 288 4.63 28.09 8.38
C LEU A 288 3.62 28.16 9.52
N ILE A 289 3.05 27.02 9.92
CA ILE A 289 1.92 26.97 10.87
C ILE A 289 2.38 27.27 12.30
N GLY A 290 3.56 26.81 12.71
CA GLY A 290 4.04 26.98 14.09
C GLY A 290 4.11 28.44 14.54
N PRO A 291 4.77 29.34 13.82
CA PRO A 291 4.77 30.78 14.15
C PRO A 291 3.39 31.43 14.10
N MET A 292 2.51 30.96 13.17
CA MET A 292 1.14 31.48 13.10
C MET A 292 0.34 31.19 14.38
N GLU A 293 0.46 29.99 14.95
CA GLU A 293 -0.20 29.61 16.20
C GLU A 293 0.24 30.52 17.38
N LEU A 294 1.48 30.96 17.38
CA LEU A 294 2.05 31.81 18.44
C LEU A 294 1.83 33.32 18.21
N SER A 295 1.31 33.70 17.07
CA SER A 295 1.07 35.09 16.72
C SER A 295 -0.13 35.67 17.45
N THR A 296 -0.09 36.96 17.79
CA THR A 296 -1.25 37.71 18.26
C THR A 296 -2.38 37.81 17.23
N GLN A 297 -2.06 37.55 15.95
CA GLN A 297 -3.00 37.52 14.83
C GLN A 297 -3.37 36.10 14.41
N SER A 298 -3.13 35.10 15.27
CA SER A 298 -3.32 33.67 14.95
C SER A 298 -4.70 33.39 14.37
N SER A 299 -5.78 33.86 15.00
CA SER A 299 -7.16 33.62 14.53
C SER A 299 -7.42 34.16 13.13
N VAL A 300 -6.86 35.31 12.78
CA VAL A 300 -7.00 35.94 11.45
C VAL A 300 -6.23 35.10 10.41
N TRP A 301 -4.97 34.80 10.69
CA TRP A 301 -4.14 34.08 9.75
C TRP A 301 -4.61 32.65 9.51
N MET A 302 -5.13 31.97 10.54
CA MET A 302 -5.70 30.64 10.39
C MET A 302 -6.98 30.65 9.55
N ALA A 303 -7.85 31.65 9.76
CA ALA A 303 -9.04 31.81 8.94
C ALA A 303 -8.70 32.14 7.47
N GLU A 304 -7.65 32.97 7.22
CA GLU A 304 -7.19 33.28 5.86
C GLU A 304 -6.54 32.07 5.16
N LEU A 305 -5.97 31.11 5.92
CA LEU A 305 -5.36 29.90 5.38
C LEU A 305 -6.39 28.81 5.11
N GLN A 306 -7.54 28.85 5.76
CA GLN A 306 -8.57 27.81 5.64
C GLN A 306 -8.98 27.62 4.18
N PRO A 307 -8.87 26.40 3.62
CA PRO A 307 -9.27 26.18 2.23
C PRO A 307 -10.78 26.02 2.07
N ASP A 308 -11.31 26.46 0.93
CA ASP A 308 -12.65 26.04 0.48
C ASP A 308 -12.62 24.60 -0.01
N LEU A 309 -11.61 24.27 -0.80
CA LEU A 309 -11.39 22.95 -1.39
C LEU A 309 -10.02 22.41 -0.97
N LEU A 310 -10.01 21.25 -0.31
CA LEU A 310 -8.82 20.47 -0.04
C LEU A 310 -8.73 19.31 -1.03
N ILE A 311 -7.62 19.20 -1.73
CA ILE A 311 -7.28 18.07 -2.58
C ILE A 311 -6.09 17.35 -1.95
N THR A 312 -6.22 16.06 -1.73
CA THR A 312 -5.12 15.24 -1.20
C THR A 312 -4.79 14.10 -2.16
N TRP A 313 -3.54 13.66 -2.17
CA TRP A 313 -3.13 12.38 -2.70
C TRP A 313 -1.94 11.82 -1.93
N GLY A 314 -1.63 10.54 -2.18
CA GLY A 314 -0.60 9.81 -1.44
C GLY A 314 -1.07 9.31 -0.09
N GLY A 315 -0.13 8.83 0.70
CA GLY A 315 -0.39 8.21 2.00
C GLY A 315 -0.49 9.21 3.16
N PRO A 316 -0.24 8.72 4.39
CA PRO A 316 -0.35 9.53 5.59
C PRO A 316 0.59 10.75 5.59
N VAL A 317 0.11 11.84 6.20
CA VAL A 317 0.88 13.09 6.41
C VAL A 317 1.55 13.04 7.79
N VAL A 318 2.81 13.44 7.89
CA VAL A 318 3.60 13.44 9.13
C VAL A 318 3.26 14.66 10.01
N SER A 319 3.12 15.84 9.43
CA SER A 319 2.87 17.09 10.16
C SER A 319 1.65 17.00 11.06
N LYS A 320 1.87 17.17 12.37
CA LYS A 320 0.78 17.27 13.34
C LYS A 320 0.09 18.62 13.27
N LYS A 321 0.81 19.66 12.85
CA LYS A 321 0.29 21.04 12.80
C LYS A 321 -0.73 21.20 11.66
N ILE A 322 -0.45 20.70 10.46
CA ILE A 322 -1.43 20.76 9.37
C ILE A 322 -2.68 19.93 9.70
N LYS A 323 -2.50 18.75 10.35
CA LYS A 323 -3.64 17.95 10.78
C LYS A 323 -4.51 18.67 11.80
N GLN A 324 -3.89 19.30 12.79
CA GLN A 324 -4.63 20.09 13.80
C GLN A 324 -5.31 21.29 13.15
N PHE A 325 -4.61 22.00 12.27
CA PHE A 325 -5.16 23.13 11.54
C PHE A 325 -6.41 22.75 10.74
N LEU A 326 -6.33 21.72 9.89
CA LEU A 326 -7.46 21.27 9.07
C LEU A 326 -8.62 20.68 9.89
N ARG A 327 -8.38 20.22 11.12
CA ARG A 327 -9.44 19.80 12.04
C ARG A 327 -10.16 20.97 12.70
N THR A 328 -9.47 22.06 12.98
CA THR A 328 -10.04 23.26 13.60
C THR A 328 -10.58 24.26 12.58
N HIS A 329 -10.05 24.23 11.35
CA HIS A 329 -10.45 25.06 10.22
C HIS A 329 -10.70 24.12 9.01
N PRO A 330 -11.80 23.33 9.07
CA PRO A 330 -12.05 22.31 8.05
C PRO A 330 -12.35 22.96 6.70
N PRO A 331 -11.94 22.31 5.58
CA PRO A 331 -12.36 22.71 4.25
C PRO A 331 -13.87 22.53 4.07
N LYS A 332 -14.47 23.26 3.11
CA LYS A 332 -15.87 23.03 2.74
C LYS A 332 -16.02 21.70 1.99
N GLN A 333 -15.03 21.34 1.18
CA GLN A 333 -14.98 20.08 0.43
C GLN A 333 -13.58 19.48 0.52
N HIS A 334 -13.54 18.12 0.66
CA HIS A 334 -12.29 17.38 0.65
C HIS A 334 -12.35 16.25 -0.38
N TRP A 335 -11.46 16.28 -1.35
CA TRP A 335 -11.29 15.26 -2.38
C TRP A 335 -9.94 14.57 -2.27
N HIS A 336 -9.95 13.25 -2.23
CA HIS A 336 -8.74 12.44 -2.33
C HIS A 336 -8.59 11.91 -3.74
N VAL A 337 -7.45 12.17 -4.37
CA VAL A 337 -7.13 11.73 -5.73
C VAL A 337 -6.34 10.45 -5.66
N GLY A 338 -6.89 9.37 -6.19
CA GLY A 338 -6.27 8.03 -6.17
C GLY A 338 -7.29 6.93 -6.27
N ASN A 339 -6.84 5.73 -6.59
CA ASN A 339 -7.70 4.55 -6.74
C ASN A 339 -8.00 3.84 -5.41
N THR A 340 -7.47 4.35 -4.30
CA THR A 340 -7.65 3.77 -2.97
C THR A 340 -8.61 4.63 -2.14
N SER A 341 -9.35 4.00 -1.23
CA SER A 341 -10.19 4.71 -0.28
C SER A 341 -9.34 5.55 0.68
N ALA A 342 -9.69 6.82 0.84
CA ALA A 342 -8.98 7.72 1.75
C ALA A 342 -9.51 7.58 3.18
N PHE A 343 -8.60 7.79 4.15
CA PHE A 343 -8.98 7.98 5.55
C PHE A 343 -9.43 9.43 5.79
N ASP A 344 -10.56 9.64 6.44
CA ASP A 344 -11.01 10.98 6.85
C ASP A 344 -10.18 11.50 8.04
N THR A 345 -8.92 11.79 7.78
CA THR A 345 -7.95 12.25 8.79
C THR A 345 -8.33 13.59 9.42
N TYR A 346 -9.11 14.40 8.71
CA TYR A 346 -9.43 15.77 9.11
C TYR A 346 -10.84 15.94 9.67
N PHE A 347 -11.65 14.87 9.71
CA PHE A 347 -13.03 14.85 10.19
C PHE A 347 -13.95 15.82 9.46
N CYS A 348 -13.77 15.98 8.16
CA CYS A 348 -14.56 16.88 7.32
C CYS A 348 -15.35 16.16 6.22
N GLY A 349 -15.33 14.82 6.23
CA GLY A 349 -15.80 13.99 5.14
C GLY A 349 -14.83 14.03 3.94
N VAL A 350 -14.52 12.87 3.39
CA VAL A 350 -13.64 12.77 2.22
C VAL A 350 -14.34 12.05 1.09
N GLN A 351 -14.27 12.64 -0.11
CA GLN A 351 -14.72 12.01 -1.35
C GLN A 351 -13.51 11.52 -2.12
N THR A 352 -13.62 10.35 -2.75
CA THR A 352 -12.52 9.80 -3.57
C THR A 352 -12.79 10.09 -5.04
N LEU A 353 -11.78 10.68 -5.69
CA LEU A 353 -11.73 10.83 -7.13
C LEU A 353 -10.79 9.74 -7.69
N PRO A 354 -11.31 8.64 -8.26
CA PRO A 354 -10.52 7.45 -8.61
C PRO A 354 -9.75 7.63 -9.91
N ILE A 355 -8.91 8.67 -9.97
CA ILE A 355 -8.02 8.97 -11.10
C ILE A 355 -6.61 9.25 -10.57
N SER A 356 -5.61 9.17 -11.45
CA SER A 356 -4.25 9.58 -11.08
C SER A 356 -4.12 11.11 -11.06
N PRO A 357 -3.14 11.67 -10.28
CA PRO A 357 -2.84 13.11 -10.30
C PRO A 357 -2.55 13.65 -11.71
N LYS A 358 -1.95 12.85 -12.59
CA LYS A 358 -1.73 13.20 -14.01
C LYS A 358 -3.04 13.37 -14.77
N ILE A 359 -4.00 12.46 -14.57
CA ILE A 359 -5.31 12.56 -15.21
C ILE A 359 -6.06 13.78 -14.68
N LEU A 360 -5.98 14.03 -13.36
CA LEU A 360 -6.57 15.23 -12.75
C LEU A 360 -6.09 16.50 -13.47
N THR A 361 -4.77 16.74 -13.53
CA THR A 361 -4.22 17.95 -14.14
C THR A 361 -4.55 18.08 -15.62
N LYS A 362 -4.54 16.94 -16.36
CA LYS A 362 -4.95 16.94 -17.76
C LYS A 362 -6.40 17.37 -17.95
N ARG A 363 -7.31 16.91 -17.09
CA ARG A 363 -8.74 17.27 -17.16
C ARG A 363 -9.01 18.70 -16.69
N LEU A 364 -8.22 19.20 -15.73
CA LEU A 364 -8.34 20.57 -15.24
C LEU A 364 -7.77 21.62 -16.17
N ALA A 365 -6.94 21.26 -17.14
CA ALA A 365 -6.29 22.20 -18.05
C ALA A 365 -7.27 23.12 -18.79
N ASP A 366 -8.47 22.62 -19.11
CA ASP A 366 -9.53 23.33 -19.82
C ASP A 366 -10.64 23.86 -18.87
N VAL A 367 -10.48 23.71 -17.55
CA VAL A 367 -11.48 24.09 -16.55
C VAL A 367 -11.00 25.31 -15.77
N ALA A 368 -11.68 26.43 -15.94
CA ALA A 368 -11.37 27.65 -15.17
C ALA A 368 -11.57 27.40 -13.66
N GLY A 369 -10.66 27.90 -12.84
CA GLY A 369 -10.75 27.80 -11.39
C GLY A 369 -9.77 28.71 -10.69
N GLY A 370 -10.09 29.07 -9.45
CA GLY A 370 -9.21 29.72 -8.49
C GLY A 370 -8.94 31.20 -8.71
N SER A 371 -8.75 31.91 -7.57
CA SER A 371 -8.23 33.27 -7.52
C SER A 371 -6.77 33.24 -7.07
N ASP A 372 -5.92 34.07 -7.68
CA ASP A 372 -4.50 34.03 -7.40
C ASP A 372 -4.12 34.76 -6.07
N SER A 373 -5.04 35.54 -5.49
CA SER A 373 -4.82 36.28 -4.26
C SER A 373 -4.44 35.42 -3.05
N TYR A 374 -5.07 34.23 -2.94
CA TYR A 374 -4.79 33.27 -1.88
C TYR A 374 -3.34 32.71 -1.97
N THR A 375 -2.93 32.30 -3.14
CA THR A 375 -1.58 31.76 -3.37
C THR A 375 -0.49 32.79 -3.23
N GLN A 376 -0.70 34.02 -3.76
CA GLN A 376 0.26 35.14 -3.66
C GLN A 376 0.49 35.55 -2.20
N LEU A 377 -0.58 35.67 -1.40
CA LEU A 377 -0.50 35.96 0.02
C LEU A 377 0.37 34.95 0.77
N TRP A 378 0.09 33.66 0.58
CA TRP A 378 0.76 32.61 1.34
C TRP A 378 2.18 32.33 0.87
N ARG A 379 2.46 32.46 -0.42
CA ARG A 379 3.83 32.37 -0.95
C ARG A 379 4.70 33.50 -0.42
N LYS A 380 4.16 34.73 -0.36
CA LYS A 380 4.87 35.90 0.23
C LYS A 380 5.16 35.67 1.72
N ARG A 381 4.17 35.21 2.50
CA ARG A 381 4.34 34.93 3.94
C ARG A 381 5.37 33.82 4.15
N TYR A 382 5.27 32.74 3.39
CA TYR A 382 6.22 31.64 3.47
C TYR A 382 7.64 32.08 3.14
N GLY A 383 7.84 32.87 2.11
CA GLY A 383 9.16 33.47 1.79
C GLY A 383 9.78 34.23 2.94
N GLY A 384 9.00 35.04 3.68
CA GLY A 384 9.47 35.72 4.90
C GLY A 384 9.85 34.76 6.03
N ILE A 385 9.08 33.68 6.19
CA ILE A 385 9.36 32.66 7.19
C ILE A 385 10.64 31.87 6.86
N VAL A 386 10.85 31.51 5.59
CA VAL A 386 12.09 30.85 5.14
C VAL A 386 13.32 31.72 5.43
N GLN A 387 13.24 33.04 5.17
CA GLN A 387 14.33 33.94 5.50
C GLN A 387 14.61 34.01 7.02
N ALA A 388 13.56 34.10 7.85
CA ALA A 388 13.70 34.07 9.29
C ALA A 388 14.29 32.75 9.80
N ALA A 389 13.86 31.61 9.23
CA ALA A 389 14.40 30.28 9.56
C ALA A 389 15.88 30.15 9.18
N GLN A 390 16.31 30.70 8.05
CA GLN A 390 17.75 30.75 7.66
C GLN A 390 18.57 31.56 8.65
N ALA A 391 18.07 32.76 9.05
CA ALA A 391 18.72 33.59 10.05
C ALA A 391 18.81 32.93 11.43
N TYR A 392 17.81 32.15 11.81
CA TYR A 392 17.85 31.34 13.03
C TYR A 392 18.89 30.22 12.94
N ARG A 393 18.89 29.47 11.84
CA ARG A 393 19.82 28.33 11.63
C ARG A 393 21.30 28.75 11.67
N SER A 394 21.61 29.94 11.18
CA SER A 394 22.99 30.46 11.23
C SER A 394 23.51 30.77 12.67
N LYS A 395 22.63 30.86 13.66
CA LYS A 395 22.94 31.19 15.05
C LYS A 395 22.57 30.09 16.04
N MET A 396 22.18 28.90 15.53
CA MET A 396 21.78 27.79 16.39
C MET A 396 22.91 27.33 17.30
N ALA A 397 22.59 27.10 18.59
CA ALA A 397 23.46 26.37 19.46
C ALA A 397 23.49 24.85 19.11
N PHE A 398 24.52 24.16 19.59
CA PHE A 398 24.63 22.72 19.42
C PHE A 398 23.40 22.03 20.00
N SER A 399 22.74 21.25 19.19
CA SER A 399 21.49 20.51 19.51
C SER A 399 21.25 19.42 18.48
N ASP A 400 20.31 18.51 18.72
CA ASP A 400 19.91 17.49 17.71
C ASP A 400 19.53 18.16 16.39
N PHE A 401 18.75 19.24 16.42
CA PHE A 401 18.36 19.96 15.22
C PHE A 401 19.58 20.57 14.48
N TRP A 402 20.55 21.11 15.23
CA TRP A 402 21.81 21.60 14.64
C TRP A 402 22.57 20.47 13.94
N VAL A 403 22.68 19.28 14.57
CA VAL A 403 23.34 18.11 13.99
C VAL A 403 22.66 17.70 12.67
N TYR A 404 21.32 17.61 12.66
CA TYR A 404 20.58 17.30 11.44
C TYR A 404 20.80 18.34 10.33
N HIS A 405 20.78 19.62 10.68
CA HIS A 405 21.06 20.70 9.72
C HIS A 405 22.45 20.59 9.13
N GLN A 406 23.48 20.38 9.97
CA GLN A 406 24.86 20.18 9.50
C GLN A 406 24.96 18.96 8.60
N PHE A 407 24.40 17.84 9.01
CA PHE A 407 24.42 16.61 8.23
C PHE A 407 23.81 16.80 6.83
N ILE A 408 22.61 17.33 6.75
CA ILE A 408 21.91 17.55 5.47
C ILE A 408 22.70 18.55 4.60
N SER A 409 23.25 19.62 5.19
CA SER A 409 24.04 20.63 4.46
C SER A 409 25.34 20.08 3.86
N THR A 410 25.86 18.94 4.36
CA THR A 410 27.06 18.29 3.81
C THR A 410 26.76 17.34 2.64
N LEU A 411 25.47 17.04 2.40
CA LEU A 411 25.09 16.17 1.31
C LEU A 411 25.23 16.89 -0.03
N ASN A 412 26.24 16.50 -0.80
CA ASN A 412 26.61 17.14 -2.08
C ASN A 412 26.28 16.31 -3.32
N LYS A 413 25.61 15.17 -3.14
CA LYS A 413 25.18 14.23 -4.18
C LYS A 413 23.74 13.80 -3.91
N PRO A 414 23.02 13.28 -4.91
CA PRO A 414 21.73 12.66 -4.66
C PRO A 414 21.90 11.39 -3.82
N TYR A 415 21.22 11.33 -2.68
CA TYR A 415 21.18 10.19 -1.77
C TYR A 415 19.74 9.74 -1.56
N THR A 416 19.53 8.44 -1.39
CA THR A 416 18.31 7.92 -0.80
C THR A 416 18.50 7.88 0.72
N ILE A 417 17.66 8.61 1.46
CA ILE A 417 17.74 8.69 2.91
C ILE A 417 16.50 8.06 3.51
N HIS A 418 16.69 7.08 4.38
CA HIS A 418 15.62 6.47 5.17
C HIS A 418 15.53 7.16 6.53
N TRP A 419 14.49 7.94 6.74
CA TRP A 419 14.24 8.63 7.99
C TRP A 419 13.48 7.73 8.96
N ALA A 420 14.01 7.55 10.17
CA ALA A 420 13.25 6.94 11.24
C ALA A 420 12.10 7.87 11.70
N ASN A 421 11.10 7.30 12.34
CA ASN A 421 9.96 8.05 12.85
C ASN A 421 10.35 9.00 13.99
N SER A 422 9.38 9.79 14.50
CA SER A 422 9.48 10.73 15.62
C SER A 422 10.27 12.02 15.29
N SER A 423 11.25 12.41 16.09
CA SER A 423 11.99 13.67 15.93
C SER A 423 12.80 13.71 14.65
N VAL A 424 13.33 12.57 14.21
CA VAL A 424 14.18 12.44 13.03
C VAL A 424 13.52 13.01 11.78
N ILE A 425 12.38 12.45 11.39
CA ILE A 425 11.65 12.93 10.20
C ILE A 425 11.15 14.37 10.35
N ARG A 426 10.79 14.79 11.58
CA ARG A 426 10.32 16.16 11.84
C ARG A 426 11.43 17.19 11.69
N TYR A 427 12.65 16.89 12.15
CA TYR A 427 13.81 17.75 11.91
C TYR A 427 14.12 17.85 10.42
N ALA A 428 14.06 16.71 9.69
CA ALA A 428 14.27 16.74 8.25
C ALA A 428 13.25 17.63 7.52
N GLN A 429 11.99 17.68 7.99
CA GLN A 429 10.96 18.55 7.40
C GLN A 429 11.10 20.04 7.75
N LEU A 430 11.99 20.40 8.66
CA LEU A 430 12.28 21.78 9.04
C LEU A 430 13.55 22.33 8.38
N ILE A 431 14.28 21.54 7.59
CA ILE A 431 15.54 21.91 6.96
C ILE A 431 15.36 22.12 5.46
#